data_ca1c3f512df5485f4c8ed2ccc7f02033
#
_entry.id   ca1c3f512df5485f4c8ed2ccc7f02033
#
_cell.length_a   1.000
_cell.length_b   1.000
_cell.length_c   1.000
_cell.angle_alpha   90.00
_cell.angle_beta   90.00
_cell.angle_gamma   90.00
#
_symmetry.space_group_name_H-M   'P 1'
#
loop_
_entity.id
_entity.type
_entity.pdbx_description
1 polymer ?
#
loop_
_entity_poly.entity_id
_entity_poly.type
_entity_poly.pdbx_seq_one_letter_code
_entity_poly.pdbx_strand_id
1 'polypeptide(L)'
;MDAATARFYEQNAADIAGRYEAVASPVERYFGTSFAAGAKVLDIGSGSGRDAARLLAKGFDAYGVEPSLALRQASVNAHPELRNRLDGASMPDLGLPFGGGFDGILCSAVLMHVPDHEMFDAALSIRSLLKVHGRLLLSLPLSRGDGLNQERDANGRLFKDYKAEEIQLLFERLGFQLIGRWDTEDALARAGTNWYTLLLEFRDAGGLRAVDQIEGVLNRDRKVATYKLALFRALAEIATQESRQAVWQADGKVGVPLPRIAERWLQYYWPLFASKKFIPQSQAEGAGSNKPVKFREPLSRLISEYRQQGAHGGLSAWHLDFSTNRMNSGCQALLKTALKSVAETIRDGPVTFSGGALETGKVFEFDRRTGLVLMPAEIWRELSLLGHWILDAVVLRWASLTERFAFRQGVTSGDVLPLLLVKPEAERATSIARQAFERAGLNRCTWSGKALPRGFVVDHAIPFSLWGNNDLWNLMQVDAKVNGKKSDKLPSAQLLMERKSAILEDWDVLRTAMPDAFDRQASHLLGSAMQGAAPVTNVLFSRFKEAVEVTALQRGVARWTL
;
A
#
# COMPACT_ATOMS: atom_id res chain seq x y z
N MET A 1 35.41 13.81 -0.46
CA MET A 1 35.30 14.49 -1.79
C MET A 1 36.49 14.09 -2.66
N ASP A 2 36.30 13.91 -3.95
CA ASP A 2 37.37 13.58 -4.91
C ASP A 2 38.49 14.64 -4.92
N ALA A 3 39.74 14.18 -4.74
CA ALA A 3 40.89 15.09 -4.55
C ALA A 3 41.21 15.96 -5.79
N ALA A 4 40.94 15.45 -7.00
CA ALA A 4 41.18 16.23 -8.21
C ALA A 4 40.11 17.31 -8.36
N THR A 5 38.87 17.01 -8.05
CA THR A 5 37.74 17.96 -8.02
C THR A 5 37.99 19.06 -6.99
N ALA A 6 38.43 18.71 -5.77
CA ALA A 6 38.73 19.69 -4.74
C ALA A 6 39.85 20.67 -5.18
N ARG A 7 40.94 20.17 -5.76
CA ARG A 7 42.02 21.00 -6.29
C ARG A 7 41.55 21.93 -7.39
N PHE A 8 40.73 21.45 -8.31
CA PHE A 8 40.20 22.27 -9.38
C PHE A 8 39.39 23.47 -8.84
N TYR A 9 38.47 23.26 -7.89
CA TYR A 9 37.68 24.33 -7.31
C TYR A 9 38.54 25.32 -6.51
N GLU A 10 39.53 24.85 -5.78
CA GLU A 10 40.46 25.71 -5.02
C GLU A 10 41.33 26.58 -5.94
N GLN A 11 41.84 26.02 -7.04
CA GLN A 11 42.71 26.74 -7.97
C GLN A 11 41.99 27.72 -8.89
N ASN A 12 40.70 27.47 -9.18
CA ASN A 12 39.93 28.28 -10.14
C ASN A 12 38.78 29.08 -9.48
N ALA A 13 38.87 29.33 -8.18
CA ALA A 13 37.79 29.87 -7.36
C ALA A 13 37.25 31.23 -7.88
N ALA A 14 38.13 32.17 -8.30
CA ALA A 14 37.74 33.49 -8.78
C ALA A 14 36.92 33.41 -10.08
N ASP A 15 37.39 32.62 -11.05
CA ASP A 15 36.71 32.45 -12.33
C ASP A 15 35.35 31.70 -12.17
N ILE A 16 35.32 30.73 -11.27
CA ILE A 16 34.11 29.96 -10.96
C ILE A 16 33.09 30.86 -10.29
N ALA A 17 33.48 31.62 -9.27
CA ALA A 17 32.60 32.55 -8.58
C ALA A 17 32.03 33.58 -9.55
N GLY A 18 32.86 34.20 -10.39
CA GLY A 18 32.40 35.16 -11.38
C GLY A 18 31.38 34.60 -12.38
N ARG A 19 31.60 33.35 -12.83
CA ARG A 19 30.63 32.68 -13.74
C ARG A 19 29.30 32.35 -13.06
N TYR A 20 29.35 31.93 -11.79
CA TYR A 20 28.13 31.56 -11.06
C TYR A 20 27.29 32.81 -10.73
N GLU A 21 27.93 33.93 -10.40
CA GLU A 21 27.24 35.20 -10.15
C GLU A 21 26.60 35.78 -11.42
N ALA A 22 27.17 35.52 -12.59
CA ALA A 22 26.67 36.04 -13.87
C ALA A 22 25.40 35.31 -14.35
N VAL A 23 24.99 34.18 -13.73
CA VAL A 23 23.88 33.36 -14.20
C VAL A 23 22.80 33.27 -13.13
N ALA A 24 21.53 33.31 -13.56
CA ALA A 24 20.40 33.11 -12.68
C ALA A 24 20.43 31.68 -12.07
N SER A 25 20.08 31.58 -10.80
CA SER A 25 19.99 30.26 -10.15
C SER A 25 18.88 29.41 -10.77
N PRO A 26 19.18 28.21 -11.24
CA PRO A 26 18.15 27.32 -11.82
C PRO A 26 17.17 26.80 -10.77
N VAL A 27 17.54 26.82 -9.49
CA VAL A 27 16.75 26.25 -8.38
C VAL A 27 16.00 27.29 -7.55
N GLU A 28 16.31 28.60 -7.70
CA GLU A 28 15.70 29.67 -6.92
C GLU A 28 14.16 29.71 -6.99
N ARG A 29 13.60 29.39 -8.16
CA ARG A 29 12.15 29.32 -8.37
C ARG A 29 11.44 28.31 -7.48
N TYR A 30 12.16 27.34 -6.93
CA TYR A 30 11.62 26.30 -6.06
C TYR A 30 11.73 26.63 -4.57
N PHE A 31 12.47 27.67 -4.15
CA PHE A 31 12.72 27.96 -2.73
C PHE A 31 11.41 28.13 -1.94
N GLY A 32 10.48 28.94 -2.44
CA GLY A 32 9.20 29.21 -1.76
C GLY A 32 8.25 28.00 -1.70
N THR A 33 8.38 27.03 -2.61
CA THR A 33 7.60 25.78 -2.57
C THR A 33 8.29 24.70 -1.76
N SER A 34 9.63 24.78 -1.63
CA SER A 34 10.44 23.77 -0.94
C SER A 34 10.53 24.03 0.56
N PHE A 35 10.69 25.28 0.97
CA PHE A 35 10.99 25.66 2.35
C PHE A 35 9.91 26.58 2.91
N ALA A 36 9.55 26.36 4.19
CA ALA A 36 8.63 27.24 4.91
C ALA A 36 9.25 28.63 5.15
N ALA A 37 8.45 29.67 5.27
CA ALA A 37 8.93 31.02 5.57
C ALA A 37 9.77 31.04 6.87
N GLY A 38 10.94 31.65 6.83
CA GLY A 38 11.87 31.72 7.97
C GLY A 38 12.62 30.42 8.29
N ALA A 39 12.49 29.38 7.45
CA ALA A 39 13.16 28.10 7.66
C ALA A 39 14.69 28.25 7.75
N LYS A 40 15.32 27.47 8.64
CA LYS A 40 16.78 27.30 8.71
C LYS A 40 17.23 26.38 7.58
N VAL A 41 17.96 26.91 6.60
CA VAL A 41 18.34 26.20 5.36
C VAL A 41 19.86 26.12 5.23
N LEU A 42 20.37 24.95 4.88
CA LEU A 42 21.77 24.71 4.56
C LEU A 42 21.97 24.53 3.05
N ASP A 43 22.84 25.32 2.46
CA ASP A 43 23.28 25.15 1.07
C ASP A 43 24.58 24.33 1.06
N ILE A 44 24.50 23.08 0.58
CA ILE A 44 25.63 22.16 0.50
C ILE A 44 26.35 22.39 -0.83
N GLY A 45 27.68 22.65 -0.77
CA GLY A 45 28.47 23.04 -1.92
C GLY A 45 28.10 24.43 -2.40
N SER A 46 28.03 25.40 -1.47
CA SER A 46 27.50 26.74 -1.73
C SER A 46 28.30 27.56 -2.76
N GLY A 47 29.50 27.13 -3.13
CA GLY A 47 30.33 27.72 -4.19
C GLY A 47 30.56 29.23 -4.00
N SER A 48 30.04 30.06 -4.90
CA SER A 48 30.12 31.53 -4.81
C SER A 48 29.24 32.13 -3.70
N GLY A 49 28.40 31.35 -3.04
CA GLY A 49 27.43 31.83 -2.04
C GLY A 49 26.13 32.42 -2.63
N ARG A 50 26.00 32.44 -3.94
CA ARG A 50 24.84 33.02 -4.66
C ARG A 50 23.50 32.53 -4.13
N ASP A 51 23.35 31.21 -4.01
CA ASP A 51 22.05 30.61 -3.62
C ASP A 51 21.76 30.80 -2.12
N ALA A 52 22.79 30.71 -1.26
CA ALA A 52 22.68 31.05 0.16
C ALA A 52 22.31 32.52 0.40
N ALA A 53 22.92 33.46 -0.34
CA ALA A 53 22.58 34.91 -0.27
C ALA A 53 21.15 35.17 -0.74
N ARG A 54 20.69 34.51 -1.79
CA ARG A 54 19.29 34.61 -2.29
C ARG A 54 18.28 34.05 -1.33
N LEU A 55 18.61 32.95 -0.64
CA LEU A 55 17.81 32.42 0.44
C LEU A 55 17.65 33.46 1.56
N LEU A 56 18.77 34.09 2.02
CA LEU A 56 18.73 35.18 2.99
C LEU A 56 17.85 36.33 2.54
N ALA A 57 18.03 36.79 1.29
CA ALA A 57 17.25 37.90 0.72
C ALA A 57 15.74 37.60 0.65
N LYS A 58 15.36 36.31 0.58
CA LYS A 58 13.96 35.86 0.62
C LYS A 58 13.43 35.59 2.05
N GLY A 59 14.23 35.89 3.07
CA GLY A 59 13.80 35.78 4.48
C GLY A 59 14.00 34.41 5.10
N PHE A 60 14.77 33.51 4.50
CA PHE A 60 15.19 32.26 5.14
C PHE A 60 16.42 32.49 6.02
N ASP A 61 16.62 31.66 7.05
CA ASP A 61 17.84 31.66 7.87
C ASP A 61 18.87 30.72 7.22
N ALA A 62 19.60 31.22 6.22
CA ALA A 62 20.45 30.44 5.35
C ALA A 62 21.91 30.38 5.81
N TYR A 63 22.51 29.21 5.62
CA TYR A 63 23.92 28.88 5.87
C TYR A 63 24.46 28.11 4.65
N GLY A 64 25.82 28.05 4.52
CA GLY A 64 26.45 27.30 3.46
C GLY A 64 27.60 26.44 3.95
N VAL A 65 27.84 25.32 3.29
CA VAL A 65 29.09 24.55 3.41
C VAL A 65 29.77 24.49 2.05
N GLU A 66 31.06 24.83 2.04
CA GLU A 66 31.91 24.83 0.85
C GLU A 66 33.33 24.42 1.24
N PRO A 67 33.87 23.31 0.75
CA PRO A 67 35.18 22.83 1.14
C PRO A 67 36.33 23.74 0.66
N SER A 68 36.21 24.43 -0.49
CA SER A 68 37.27 25.31 -0.99
C SER A 68 37.36 26.59 -0.15
N LEU A 69 38.51 26.84 0.45
CA LEU A 69 38.77 28.06 1.20
C LEU A 69 38.72 29.28 0.29
N ALA A 70 39.29 29.17 -0.91
CA ALA A 70 39.29 30.26 -1.89
C ALA A 70 37.88 30.63 -2.35
N LEU A 71 36.99 29.64 -2.57
CA LEU A 71 35.58 29.91 -2.90
C LEU A 71 34.82 30.54 -1.72
N ARG A 72 35.04 30.11 -0.48
CA ARG A 72 34.45 30.75 0.69
C ARG A 72 34.86 32.22 0.83
N GLN A 73 36.13 32.51 0.58
CA GLN A 73 36.60 33.93 0.57
C GLN A 73 35.95 34.73 -0.53
N ALA A 74 35.87 34.19 -1.76
CA ALA A 74 35.18 34.82 -2.87
C ALA A 74 33.69 35.04 -2.56
N SER A 75 33.03 34.06 -1.93
CA SER A 75 31.64 34.16 -1.51
C SER A 75 31.43 35.31 -0.51
N VAL A 76 32.24 35.43 0.53
CA VAL A 76 32.13 36.53 1.53
C VAL A 76 32.43 37.89 0.90
N ASN A 77 33.30 37.95 -0.10
CA ASN A 77 33.58 39.20 -0.83
C ASN A 77 32.39 39.65 -1.69
N ALA A 78 31.71 38.70 -2.34
CA ALA A 78 30.51 38.98 -3.14
C ALA A 78 29.26 39.22 -2.26
N HIS A 79 29.15 38.50 -1.17
CA HIS A 79 27.99 38.46 -0.25
C HIS A 79 28.45 38.64 1.19
N PRO A 80 28.75 39.87 1.67
CA PRO A 80 29.23 40.11 3.04
C PRO A 80 28.31 39.62 4.15
N GLU A 81 27.02 39.47 3.89
CA GLU A 81 26.01 38.90 4.78
C GLU A 81 26.26 37.43 5.12
N LEU A 82 27.04 36.72 4.31
CA LEU A 82 27.42 35.32 4.55
C LEU A 82 28.64 35.17 5.49
N ARG A 83 29.25 36.27 5.91
CA ARG A 83 30.32 36.23 6.91
C ARG A 83 29.80 35.53 8.18
N ASN A 84 30.45 34.53 8.68
CA ASN A 84 30.03 33.68 9.81
C ASN A 84 28.86 32.70 9.50
N ARG A 85 28.46 32.58 8.23
CA ARG A 85 27.42 31.64 7.78
C ARG A 85 27.95 30.57 6.83
N LEU A 86 29.27 30.50 6.65
CA LEU A 86 29.93 29.52 5.80
C LEU A 86 30.84 28.62 6.65
N ASP A 87 30.80 27.30 6.39
CA ASP A 87 31.65 26.29 7.00
C ASP A 87 32.45 25.54 5.92
N GLY A 88 33.57 24.94 6.30
CA GLY A 88 34.48 24.19 5.41
C GLY A 88 34.17 22.70 5.30
N ALA A 89 33.02 22.24 5.81
CA ALA A 89 32.62 20.84 5.74
C ALA A 89 32.57 20.31 4.30
N SER A 90 32.83 19.02 4.13
CA SER A 90 32.95 18.35 2.83
C SER A 90 32.27 16.98 2.83
N MET A 91 31.58 16.66 1.72
CA MET A 91 31.08 15.29 1.49
C MET A 91 32.24 14.27 1.48
N PRO A 92 32.02 13.02 1.94
CA PRO A 92 30.74 12.46 2.35
C PRO A 92 30.33 12.77 3.80
N ASP A 93 31.28 13.18 4.66
CA ASP A 93 31.01 13.47 6.08
C ASP A 93 30.99 14.99 6.32
N LEU A 94 29.80 15.52 6.51
CA LEU A 94 29.59 16.95 6.77
C LEU A 94 29.71 17.31 8.27
N GLY A 95 29.79 16.34 9.16
CA GLY A 95 29.71 16.60 10.60
C GLY A 95 28.37 17.27 10.99
N LEU A 96 28.46 18.26 11.89
CA LEU A 96 27.31 19.03 12.37
C LEU A 96 27.53 20.54 12.17
N PRO A 97 27.65 21.04 10.92
CA PRO A 97 27.84 22.46 10.68
C PRO A 97 26.68 23.24 11.29
N PHE A 98 26.99 24.35 11.96
CA PHE A 98 26.00 25.22 12.65
C PHE A 98 25.05 24.48 13.60
N GLY A 99 25.51 23.34 14.17
CA GLY A 99 24.76 22.52 15.12
C GLY A 99 23.70 21.60 14.50
N GLY A 100 23.62 21.49 13.17
CA GLY A 100 22.62 20.67 12.48
C GLY A 100 21.19 21.17 12.67
N GLY A 101 20.22 20.25 12.57
CA GLY A 101 18.80 20.54 12.80
C GLY A 101 18.22 21.55 11.84
N PHE A 102 18.46 21.36 10.53
CA PHE A 102 17.91 22.21 9.47
C PHE A 102 16.48 21.84 9.12
N ASP A 103 15.68 22.86 8.78
CA ASP A 103 14.33 22.70 8.22
C ASP A 103 14.39 22.43 6.72
N GLY A 104 15.49 22.82 6.07
CA GLY A 104 15.73 22.60 4.66
C GLY A 104 17.21 22.42 4.32
N ILE A 105 17.48 21.63 3.29
CA ILE A 105 18.80 21.50 2.66
C ILE A 105 18.65 21.75 1.16
N LEU A 106 19.48 22.61 0.63
CA LEU A 106 19.74 22.76 -0.80
C LEU A 106 21.03 21.99 -1.13
N CYS A 107 20.98 21.14 -2.16
CA CYS A 107 22.15 20.42 -2.66
C CYS A 107 22.09 20.43 -4.20
N SER A 108 22.63 21.51 -4.78
CA SER A 108 22.55 21.74 -6.23
C SER A 108 23.90 21.53 -6.89
N ALA A 109 23.97 20.62 -7.84
CA ALA A 109 25.19 20.35 -8.63
C ALA A 109 26.38 19.85 -7.77
N VAL A 110 26.15 19.04 -6.74
CA VAL A 110 27.18 18.56 -5.81
C VAL A 110 27.38 17.05 -5.87
N LEU A 111 26.32 16.25 -5.76
CA LEU A 111 26.46 14.79 -5.62
C LEU A 111 27.11 14.13 -6.84
N MET A 112 27.10 14.74 -8.01
CA MET A 112 27.83 14.25 -9.18
C MET A 112 29.35 14.19 -8.96
N HIS A 113 29.86 14.90 -7.96
CA HIS A 113 31.27 14.92 -7.58
C HIS A 113 31.60 13.94 -6.44
N VAL A 114 30.63 13.15 -6.00
CA VAL A 114 30.80 12.13 -4.95
C VAL A 114 31.03 10.76 -5.61
N PRO A 115 32.06 10.00 -5.26
CA PRO A 115 32.27 8.65 -5.77
C PRO A 115 31.16 7.69 -5.34
N ASP A 116 30.87 6.67 -6.15
CA ASP A 116 29.78 5.70 -5.88
C ASP A 116 29.89 5.06 -4.49
N HIS A 117 31.10 4.71 -4.06
CA HIS A 117 31.34 4.06 -2.77
C HIS A 117 31.16 5.00 -1.57
N GLU A 118 31.13 6.34 -1.78
CA GLU A 118 30.88 7.36 -0.76
C GLU A 118 29.43 7.90 -0.81
N MET A 119 28.64 7.53 -1.83
CA MET A 119 27.31 8.12 -2.06
C MET A 119 26.32 7.81 -0.93
N PHE A 120 26.36 6.60 -0.37
CA PHE A 120 25.52 6.23 0.76
C PHE A 120 25.83 7.07 2.00
N ASP A 121 27.12 7.24 2.32
CA ASP A 121 27.57 8.03 3.48
C ASP A 121 27.21 9.51 3.29
N ALA A 122 27.35 10.05 2.08
CA ALA A 122 26.93 11.40 1.74
C ALA A 122 25.42 11.61 1.95
N ALA A 123 24.59 10.67 1.48
CA ALA A 123 23.14 10.73 1.68
C ALA A 123 22.75 10.59 3.17
N LEU A 124 23.44 9.73 3.91
CA LEU A 124 23.24 9.56 5.36
C LEU A 124 23.64 10.83 6.13
N SER A 125 24.73 11.50 5.72
CA SER A 125 25.15 12.78 6.29
C SER A 125 24.11 13.88 6.07
N ILE A 126 23.56 14.00 4.85
CA ILE A 126 22.43 14.91 4.55
C ILE A 126 21.24 14.62 5.46
N ARG A 127 20.87 13.35 5.60
CA ARG A 127 19.75 12.93 6.46
C ARG A 127 19.98 13.38 7.91
N SER A 128 21.19 13.20 8.46
CA SER A 128 21.50 13.49 9.85
C SER A 128 21.41 14.98 10.21
N LEU A 129 21.52 15.86 9.21
CA LEU A 129 21.43 17.31 9.38
C LEU A 129 19.99 17.85 9.37
N LEU A 130 19.02 17.09 8.86
CA LEU A 130 17.63 17.50 8.77
C LEU A 130 16.84 17.20 10.04
N LYS A 131 15.93 18.09 10.38
CA LYS A 131 14.83 17.77 11.28
C LYS A 131 13.85 16.81 10.62
N VAL A 132 13.04 16.14 11.42
CA VAL A 132 11.85 15.44 10.94
C VAL A 132 10.94 16.44 10.20
N HIS A 133 10.42 16.03 9.04
CA HIS A 133 9.72 16.86 8.06
C HIS A 133 10.57 17.95 7.40
N GLY A 134 11.88 17.97 7.64
CA GLY A 134 12.82 18.80 6.89
C GLY A 134 12.91 18.34 5.43
N ARG A 135 13.19 19.28 4.52
CA ARG A 135 13.14 19.04 3.08
C ARG A 135 14.50 19.17 2.43
N LEU A 136 14.78 18.28 1.50
CA LEU A 136 15.95 18.30 0.63
C LEU A 136 15.52 18.71 -0.78
N LEU A 137 16.05 19.85 -1.26
CA LEU A 137 15.98 20.26 -2.66
C LEU A 137 17.30 19.87 -3.33
N LEU A 138 17.28 18.85 -4.18
CA LEU A 138 18.44 18.27 -4.83
C LEU A 138 18.37 18.45 -6.33
N SER A 139 19.46 18.96 -6.96
CA SER A 139 19.54 19.09 -8.41
C SER A 139 20.81 18.45 -8.97
N LEU A 140 20.65 17.61 -9.99
CA LEU A 140 21.74 16.88 -10.67
C LEU A 140 21.54 16.89 -12.20
N PRO A 141 22.60 16.69 -12.97
CA PRO A 141 22.50 16.55 -14.41
C PRO A 141 21.77 15.25 -14.78
N LEU A 142 20.82 15.35 -15.70
CA LEU A 142 20.10 14.23 -16.31
C LEU A 142 20.90 13.64 -17.47
N SER A 143 21.56 14.52 -18.24
CA SER A 143 22.38 14.15 -19.39
C SER A 143 23.55 15.14 -19.54
N ARG A 144 24.61 14.68 -20.20
CA ARG A 144 25.78 15.50 -20.54
C ARG A 144 25.90 15.68 -22.05
N GLY A 145 26.11 16.91 -22.48
CA GLY A 145 26.28 17.24 -23.89
C GLY A 145 27.69 16.96 -24.43
N ASP A 146 28.66 16.66 -23.58
CA ASP A 146 30.07 16.48 -23.99
C ASP A 146 30.41 15.09 -24.55
N GLY A 147 29.45 14.17 -24.56
CA GLY A 147 29.61 12.83 -25.15
C GLY A 147 30.69 11.94 -24.53
N LEU A 148 31.31 12.38 -23.44
CA LEU A 148 32.38 11.65 -22.78
C LEU A 148 31.78 10.55 -21.89
N ASN A 149 31.98 9.30 -22.26
CA ASN A 149 31.69 8.12 -21.44
C ASN A 149 32.68 7.94 -20.25
N GLN A 150 33.30 9.03 -19.79
CA GLN A 150 34.29 9.00 -18.74
C GLN A 150 33.71 9.59 -17.46
N GLU A 151 34.10 9.02 -16.32
CA GLU A 151 33.69 9.50 -15.00
C GLU A 151 34.21 10.91 -14.65
N ARG A 152 35.02 11.52 -15.54
CA ARG A 152 35.59 12.86 -15.36
C ARG A 152 35.26 13.78 -16.52
N ASP A 153 35.09 15.05 -16.23
CA ASP A 153 34.92 16.06 -17.26
C ASP A 153 36.27 16.52 -17.84
N ALA A 154 36.23 17.40 -18.83
CA ALA A 154 37.41 17.95 -19.49
C ALA A 154 38.39 18.68 -18.54
N ASN A 155 37.92 19.08 -17.38
CA ASN A 155 38.74 19.73 -16.34
C ASN A 155 39.27 18.74 -15.29
N GLY A 156 39.09 17.43 -15.49
CA GLY A 156 39.53 16.38 -14.59
C GLY A 156 38.68 16.21 -13.31
N ARG A 157 37.55 16.94 -13.17
CA ARG A 157 36.64 16.78 -12.04
C ARG A 157 35.88 15.48 -12.18
N LEU A 158 35.66 14.79 -11.06
CA LEU A 158 34.70 13.69 -11.02
C LEU A 158 33.32 14.21 -11.42
N PHE A 159 32.67 13.57 -12.36
CA PHE A 159 31.37 13.97 -12.87
C PHE A 159 30.54 12.74 -13.24
N LYS A 160 29.79 12.25 -12.30
CA LYS A 160 28.98 11.03 -12.45
C LYS A 160 27.57 11.35 -12.92
N ASP A 161 27.08 10.54 -13.83
CA ASP A 161 25.70 10.58 -14.33
C ASP A 161 24.82 9.65 -13.49
N TYR A 162 24.29 10.15 -12.39
CA TYR A 162 23.32 9.43 -11.57
C TYR A 162 21.91 9.57 -12.15
N LYS A 163 21.23 8.46 -12.32
CA LYS A 163 19.82 8.47 -12.74
C LYS A 163 18.92 8.98 -11.61
N ALA A 164 17.91 9.76 -11.97
CA ALA A 164 16.99 10.34 -10.98
C ALA A 164 16.34 9.27 -10.10
N GLU A 165 15.98 8.13 -10.71
CA GLU A 165 15.35 6.99 -10.02
C GLU A 165 16.30 6.30 -9.02
N GLU A 166 17.59 6.24 -9.32
CA GLU A 166 18.61 5.68 -8.41
C GLU A 166 18.81 6.56 -7.18
N ILE A 167 18.94 7.87 -7.39
CA ILE A 167 19.06 8.85 -6.31
C ILE A 167 17.78 8.91 -5.48
N GLN A 168 16.61 8.93 -6.12
CA GLN A 168 15.33 8.86 -5.43
C GLN A 168 15.25 7.61 -4.53
N LEU A 169 15.54 6.44 -5.09
CA LEU A 169 15.51 5.17 -4.33
C LEU A 169 16.48 5.18 -3.15
N LEU A 170 17.68 5.75 -3.32
CA LEU A 170 18.66 5.87 -2.25
C LEU A 170 18.09 6.67 -1.07
N PHE A 171 17.53 7.85 -1.34
CA PHE A 171 16.94 8.70 -0.30
C PHE A 171 15.66 8.09 0.29
N GLU A 172 14.82 7.44 -0.51
CA GLU A 172 13.63 6.72 -0.01
C GLU A 172 14.01 5.61 0.98
N ARG A 173 15.09 4.87 0.72
CA ARG A 173 15.64 3.87 1.66
C ARG A 173 16.15 4.49 2.97
N LEU A 174 16.50 5.76 2.95
CA LEU A 174 16.91 6.54 4.13
C LEU A 174 15.73 7.27 4.81
N GLY A 175 14.50 6.96 4.45
CA GLY A 175 13.30 7.50 5.09
C GLY A 175 12.79 8.82 4.50
N PHE A 176 13.22 9.17 3.30
CA PHE A 176 12.66 10.31 2.57
C PHE A 176 11.44 9.90 1.74
N GLN A 177 10.58 10.86 1.47
CA GLN A 177 9.47 10.74 0.52
C GLN A 177 9.64 11.77 -0.59
N LEU A 178 9.52 11.34 -1.85
CA LEU A 178 9.49 12.27 -2.98
C LEU A 178 8.19 13.09 -2.94
N ILE A 179 8.33 14.44 -2.97
CA ILE A 179 7.23 15.39 -3.03
C ILE A 179 7.08 15.96 -4.43
N GLY A 180 8.20 16.23 -5.11
CA GLY A 180 8.19 16.82 -6.44
C GLY A 180 9.43 16.44 -7.25
N ARG A 181 9.26 16.40 -8.58
CA ARG A 181 10.33 16.22 -9.55
C ARG A 181 10.11 17.15 -10.75
N TRP A 182 11.17 17.78 -11.19
CA TRP A 182 11.17 18.66 -12.36
C TRP A 182 12.41 18.38 -13.21
N ASP A 183 12.22 18.29 -14.51
CA ASP A 183 13.29 18.20 -15.48
C ASP A 183 13.43 19.57 -16.16
N THR A 184 14.67 20.07 -16.31
CA THR A 184 14.94 21.42 -16.79
C THR A 184 16.14 21.43 -17.72
N GLU A 185 16.16 22.41 -18.61
CA GLU A 185 17.33 22.72 -19.43
C GLU A 185 18.47 23.33 -18.62
N ASP A 186 19.66 23.27 -19.16
CA ASP A 186 20.85 23.79 -18.51
C ASP A 186 20.85 25.34 -18.46
N ALA A 187 21.00 25.91 -17.27
CA ALA A 187 21.05 27.37 -17.08
C ALA A 187 22.23 28.06 -17.78
N LEU A 188 23.30 27.32 -18.08
CA LEU A 188 24.46 27.79 -18.84
C LEU A 188 24.33 27.54 -20.35
N ALA A 189 23.15 27.11 -20.81
CA ALA A 189 22.84 26.81 -22.20
C ALA A 189 23.84 25.86 -22.89
N ARG A 190 24.43 24.91 -22.14
CA ARG A 190 25.33 23.90 -22.70
C ARG A 190 24.53 22.90 -23.51
N ALA A 191 24.89 22.71 -24.78
CA ALA A 191 24.16 21.86 -25.69
C ALA A 191 24.09 20.40 -25.17
N GLY A 192 22.89 19.79 -25.18
CA GLY A 192 22.67 18.41 -24.76
C GLY A 192 22.75 18.16 -23.25
N THR A 193 22.90 19.19 -22.44
CA THR A 193 22.89 19.08 -20.98
C THR A 193 21.49 19.41 -20.44
N ASN A 194 20.88 18.45 -19.73
CA ASN A 194 19.61 18.64 -19.02
C ASN A 194 19.80 18.31 -17.55
N TRP A 195 18.92 18.83 -16.72
CA TRP A 195 18.98 18.66 -15.27
C TRP A 195 17.66 18.09 -14.74
N TYR A 196 17.73 17.33 -13.68
CA TYR A 196 16.57 17.01 -12.86
C TYR A 196 16.71 17.62 -11.47
N THR A 197 15.58 17.99 -10.90
CA THR A 197 15.49 18.52 -9.54
C THR A 197 14.46 17.68 -8.77
N LEU A 198 14.85 17.18 -7.60
CA LEU A 198 14.00 16.41 -6.69
C LEU A 198 13.74 17.24 -5.44
N LEU A 199 12.49 17.27 -4.99
CA LEU A 199 12.11 17.73 -3.66
C LEU A 199 11.72 16.52 -2.84
N LEU A 200 12.47 16.27 -1.78
CA LEU A 200 12.31 15.13 -0.89
C LEU A 200 12.05 15.62 0.53
N GLU A 201 11.09 15.04 1.23
CA GLU A 201 10.82 15.32 2.65
C GLU A 201 11.35 14.17 3.50
N PHE A 202 12.19 14.50 4.49
CA PHE A 202 12.63 13.52 5.47
C PHE A 202 11.50 13.23 6.43
N ARG A 203 11.06 12.00 6.44
CA ARG A 203 10.10 11.49 7.41
C ARG A 203 10.85 10.58 8.37
N ASP A 204 10.71 10.84 9.66
CA ASP A 204 11.39 10.08 10.70
C ASP A 204 11.28 8.56 10.46
N ALA A 205 12.21 7.80 11.07
CA ALA A 205 12.16 6.35 11.12
C ALA A 205 10.90 5.82 11.83
N GLY A 206 10.19 6.68 12.60
CA GLY A 206 8.77 6.54 12.91
C GLY A 206 7.85 6.82 11.71
N GLY A 207 8.31 7.49 10.66
CA GLY A 207 7.69 7.68 9.36
C GLY A 207 8.13 6.62 8.35
N LEU A 208 8.33 5.39 8.77
CA LEU A 208 8.33 4.23 7.90
C LEU A 208 7.14 4.36 6.96
N ARG A 209 7.32 4.10 5.67
CA ARG A 209 6.19 3.96 4.76
C ARG A 209 5.15 3.09 5.47
N ALA A 210 3.89 3.36 5.25
CA ALA A 210 2.84 2.60 5.93
C ALA A 210 2.99 1.08 5.74
N VAL A 211 3.57 0.64 4.61
CA VAL A 211 3.94 -0.77 4.38
C VAL A 211 5.00 -1.27 5.36
N ASP A 212 5.97 -0.45 5.75
CA ASP A 212 7.01 -0.82 6.72
C ASP A 212 6.44 -0.90 8.15
N GLN A 213 5.40 -0.13 8.47
CA GLN A 213 4.63 -0.28 9.72
C GLN A 213 3.88 -1.61 9.74
N ILE A 214 3.22 -1.95 8.63
CA ILE A 214 2.58 -3.27 8.47
C ILE A 214 3.61 -4.37 8.67
N GLU A 215 4.76 -4.29 8.00
CA GLU A 215 5.85 -5.26 8.14
C GLU A 215 6.38 -5.33 9.58
N GLY A 216 6.53 -4.18 10.25
CA GLY A 216 6.91 -4.11 11.66
C GLY A 216 5.95 -4.89 12.56
N VAL A 217 4.64 -4.72 12.39
CA VAL A 217 3.64 -5.50 13.15
C VAL A 217 3.69 -6.98 12.76
N LEU A 218 3.82 -7.29 11.47
CA LEU A 218 3.84 -8.68 11.00
C LEU A 218 5.10 -9.45 11.42
N ASN A 219 6.25 -8.82 11.57
CA ASN A 219 7.52 -9.48 11.91
C ASN A 219 8.00 -9.22 13.33
N ARG A 220 8.13 -7.96 13.73
CA ARG A 220 8.82 -7.57 14.95
C ARG A 220 7.92 -7.51 16.18
N ASP A 221 6.64 -7.18 15.99
CA ASP A 221 5.71 -7.06 17.11
C ASP A 221 5.43 -8.45 17.75
N ARG A 222 5.43 -8.51 19.08
CA ARG A 222 5.24 -9.75 19.83
C ARG A 222 3.89 -10.40 19.53
N LYS A 223 3.89 -11.68 19.22
CA LYS A 223 2.70 -12.48 18.94
C LYS A 223 2.59 -13.66 19.91
N VAL A 224 1.62 -13.58 20.80
CA VAL A 224 1.22 -14.67 21.70
C VAL A 224 0.04 -15.48 21.14
N ALA A 225 -0.57 -14.99 20.07
CA ALA A 225 -1.67 -15.62 19.34
C ALA A 225 -1.63 -15.18 17.86
N THR A 226 -2.36 -15.86 17.01
CA THR A 226 -2.45 -15.59 15.57
C THR A 226 -3.29 -14.35 15.22
N TYR A 227 -3.85 -13.69 16.22
CA TYR A 227 -4.86 -12.63 16.09
C TYR A 227 -4.43 -11.43 15.24
N LYS A 228 -3.17 -10.96 15.38
CA LYS A 228 -2.66 -9.84 14.57
C LYS A 228 -2.61 -10.22 13.09
N LEU A 229 -2.23 -11.46 12.79
CA LEU A 229 -2.20 -11.97 11.41
C LEU A 229 -3.61 -12.07 10.83
N ALA A 230 -4.57 -12.59 11.63
CA ALA A 230 -5.96 -12.67 11.22
C ALA A 230 -6.58 -11.28 10.97
N LEU A 231 -6.23 -10.27 11.80
CA LEU A 231 -6.69 -8.89 11.60
C LEU A 231 -6.17 -8.31 10.28
N PHE A 232 -4.86 -8.39 10.02
CA PHE A 232 -4.28 -7.89 8.77
C PHE A 232 -4.82 -8.63 7.55
N ARG A 233 -5.04 -9.96 7.65
CA ARG A 233 -5.69 -10.73 6.58
C ARG A 233 -7.08 -10.18 6.27
N ALA A 234 -7.92 -10.00 7.28
CA ALA A 234 -9.28 -9.49 7.10
C ALA A 234 -9.29 -8.08 6.50
N LEU A 235 -8.44 -7.20 7.02
CA LEU A 235 -8.35 -5.83 6.52
C LEU A 235 -7.84 -5.77 5.08
N ALA A 236 -6.86 -6.59 4.70
CA ALA A 236 -6.33 -6.64 3.34
C ALA A 236 -7.37 -7.21 2.35
N GLU A 237 -8.13 -8.25 2.73
CA GLU A 237 -9.22 -8.78 1.90
C GLU A 237 -10.34 -7.74 1.72
N ILE A 238 -10.77 -7.06 2.78
CA ILE A 238 -11.79 -6.01 2.72
C ILE A 238 -11.29 -4.84 1.87
N ALA A 239 -10.04 -4.42 2.03
CA ALA A 239 -9.46 -3.31 1.28
C ALA A 239 -9.38 -3.57 -0.23
N THR A 240 -9.16 -4.83 -0.63
CA THR A 240 -9.01 -5.21 -2.05
C THR A 240 -10.34 -5.60 -2.72
N GLN A 241 -11.28 -6.18 -1.99
CA GLN A 241 -12.51 -6.73 -2.56
C GLN A 241 -13.76 -5.93 -2.17
N GLU A 242 -13.74 -5.28 -1.01
CA GLU A 242 -14.89 -4.60 -0.42
C GLU A 242 -14.52 -3.19 0.08
N SER A 243 -13.68 -2.48 -0.65
CA SER A 243 -13.10 -1.18 -0.22
C SER A 243 -14.14 -0.15 0.20
N ARG A 244 -15.38 -0.27 -0.29
CA ARG A 244 -16.52 0.60 0.06
C ARG A 244 -17.12 0.33 1.43
N GLN A 245 -16.74 -0.75 2.10
CA GLN A 245 -17.08 -0.99 3.52
C GLN A 245 -16.32 -0.04 4.46
N ALA A 246 -15.25 0.57 3.98
CA ALA A 246 -14.47 1.53 4.74
C ALA A 246 -15.13 2.90 4.81
N VAL A 247 -15.08 3.51 5.99
CA VAL A 247 -15.62 4.84 6.27
C VAL A 247 -14.47 5.81 6.53
N TRP A 248 -14.30 6.78 5.63
CA TRP A 248 -13.27 7.81 5.77
C TRP A 248 -13.67 8.85 6.83
N GLN A 249 -12.75 9.18 7.72
CA GLN A 249 -12.93 10.14 8.80
C GLN A 249 -12.21 11.47 8.45
N ALA A 250 -12.70 12.57 9.00
CA ALA A 250 -12.12 13.90 8.77
C ALA A 250 -10.71 14.08 9.36
N ASP A 251 -10.34 13.25 10.35
CA ASP A 251 -9.03 13.27 11.03
C ASP A 251 -7.93 12.45 10.31
N GLY A 252 -8.14 12.08 9.04
CA GLY A 252 -7.18 11.30 8.27
C GLY A 252 -7.15 9.81 8.62
N LYS A 253 -8.18 9.31 9.30
CA LYS A 253 -8.34 7.88 9.61
C LYS A 253 -9.37 7.23 8.70
N VAL A 254 -9.27 5.91 8.61
CA VAL A 254 -10.25 5.06 7.93
C VAL A 254 -10.75 4.02 8.91
N GLY A 255 -12.07 3.85 8.96
CA GLY A 255 -12.75 2.90 9.84
C GLY A 255 -13.35 1.73 9.06
N VAL A 256 -13.19 0.51 9.57
CA VAL A 256 -13.81 -0.71 9.04
C VAL A 256 -14.78 -1.27 10.08
N PRO A 257 -16.03 -1.65 9.71
CA PRO A 257 -16.99 -2.20 10.65
C PRO A 257 -16.45 -3.49 11.32
N LEU A 258 -16.41 -3.51 12.66
CA LEU A 258 -15.95 -4.67 13.42
C LEU A 258 -16.72 -5.96 13.10
N PRO A 259 -18.06 -5.95 12.90
CA PRO A 259 -18.78 -7.15 12.49
C PRO A 259 -18.25 -7.76 11.19
N ARG A 260 -17.87 -6.94 10.21
CA ARG A 260 -17.33 -7.42 8.94
C ARG A 260 -15.97 -8.12 9.11
N ILE A 261 -15.10 -7.57 9.96
CA ILE A 261 -13.83 -8.21 10.32
C ILE A 261 -14.08 -9.53 11.04
N ALA A 262 -15.07 -9.57 11.94
CA ALA A 262 -15.41 -10.78 12.69
C ALA A 262 -15.95 -11.91 11.79
N GLU A 263 -16.76 -11.59 10.77
CA GLU A 263 -17.21 -12.55 9.76
C GLU A 263 -16.04 -13.20 9.01
N ARG A 264 -15.05 -12.39 8.61
CA ARG A 264 -13.83 -12.91 7.96
C ARG A 264 -13.03 -13.81 8.89
N TRP A 265 -12.87 -13.45 10.15
CA TRP A 265 -12.18 -14.29 11.12
C TRP A 265 -12.87 -15.64 11.30
N LEU A 266 -14.20 -15.68 11.38
CA LEU A 266 -14.96 -16.91 11.51
C LEU A 266 -14.64 -17.86 10.35
N GLN A 267 -14.59 -17.34 9.11
CA GLN A 267 -14.21 -18.12 7.92
C GLN A 267 -12.79 -18.68 8.01
N TYR A 268 -11.82 -17.91 8.52
CA TYR A 268 -10.41 -18.35 8.59
C TYR A 268 -10.19 -19.41 9.67
N TYR A 269 -10.84 -19.25 10.83
CA TYR A 269 -10.65 -20.17 11.94
C TYR A 269 -11.51 -21.43 11.82
N TRP A 270 -12.52 -21.42 10.97
CA TRP A 270 -13.40 -22.59 10.77
C TRP A 270 -12.64 -23.83 10.34
N PRO A 271 -11.84 -23.86 9.25
CA PRO A 271 -11.09 -25.05 8.83
C PRO A 271 -10.08 -25.51 9.89
N LEU A 272 -9.47 -24.57 10.60
CA LEU A 272 -8.49 -24.83 11.65
C LEU A 272 -9.13 -25.58 12.84
N PHE A 273 -10.35 -25.18 13.23
CA PHE A 273 -11.06 -25.81 14.36
C PHE A 273 -11.84 -27.05 13.94
N ALA A 274 -12.19 -27.17 12.67
CA ALA A 274 -12.80 -28.38 12.11
C ALA A 274 -11.80 -29.53 11.86
N SER A 275 -10.50 -29.22 11.86
CA SER A 275 -9.43 -30.19 11.61
C SER A 275 -9.45 -31.34 12.57
N LYS A 276 -9.07 -32.54 12.08
CA LYS A 276 -8.88 -33.75 12.93
C LYS A 276 -7.74 -33.60 13.94
N LYS A 277 -6.67 -32.87 13.55
CA LYS A 277 -5.59 -32.50 14.46
C LYS A 277 -5.98 -31.24 15.23
N PHE A 278 -5.64 -31.16 16.50
CA PHE A 278 -5.78 -29.93 17.26
C PHE A 278 -4.75 -28.92 16.78
N ILE A 279 -5.22 -27.82 16.22
CA ILE A 279 -4.37 -26.73 15.69
C ILE A 279 -4.42 -25.56 16.69
N PRO A 280 -3.37 -25.34 17.50
CA PRO A 280 -3.35 -24.24 18.48
C PRO A 280 -3.24 -22.89 17.78
N GLN A 281 -3.97 -21.90 18.30
CA GLN A 281 -3.98 -20.53 17.77
C GLN A 281 -3.37 -19.52 18.75
N SER A 282 -2.89 -20.02 19.88
CA SER A 282 -2.15 -19.22 20.85
C SER A 282 -1.04 -20.04 21.50
N GLN A 283 -0.06 -19.34 22.08
CA GLN A 283 1.01 -19.98 22.85
C GLN A 283 0.47 -20.77 24.04
N ALA A 284 -0.60 -20.29 24.68
CA ALA A 284 -1.24 -20.98 25.80
C ALA A 284 -1.85 -22.32 25.37
N GLU A 285 -2.56 -22.37 24.25
CA GLU A 285 -3.09 -23.62 23.67
C GLU A 285 -1.96 -24.59 23.28
N GLY A 286 -0.86 -24.07 22.71
CA GLY A 286 0.30 -24.86 22.31
C GLY A 286 1.06 -25.45 23.52
N ALA A 287 1.06 -24.77 24.64
CA ALA A 287 1.65 -25.25 25.89
C ALA A 287 0.81 -26.27 26.63
N GLY A 288 -0.36 -26.65 26.09
CA GLY A 288 -1.28 -27.60 26.75
C GLY A 288 -2.06 -26.99 27.92
N SER A 289 -2.17 -25.68 27.97
CA SER A 289 -2.97 -24.97 28.96
C SER A 289 -4.46 -25.24 28.76
N ASN A 290 -5.22 -25.38 29.86
CA ASN A 290 -6.68 -25.45 29.83
C ASN A 290 -7.37 -24.12 29.46
N LYS A 291 -6.65 -23.17 28.87
CA LYS A 291 -7.19 -21.87 28.42
C LYS A 291 -7.21 -21.83 26.90
N PRO A 292 -8.23 -22.36 26.25
CA PRO A 292 -8.39 -22.21 24.80
C PRO A 292 -8.64 -20.75 24.43
N VAL A 293 -8.44 -20.40 23.15
CA VAL A 293 -8.83 -19.09 22.65
C VAL A 293 -10.33 -18.90 22.84
N LYS A 294 -10.73 -17.70 23.28
CA LYS A 294 -12.08 -17.38 23.79
C LYS A 294 -13.22 -17.82 22.85
N PHE A 295 -13.03 -17.72 21.56
CA PHE A 295 -14.06 -18.04 20.54
C PHE A 295 -13.98 -19.47 20.00
N ARG A 296 -13.02 -20.32 20.47
CA ARG A 296 -12.90 -21.69 19.97
C ARG A 296 -14.15 -22.50 20.25
N GLU A 297 -14.62 -22.48 21.48
CA GLU A 297 -15.78 -23.25 21.89
C GLU A 297 -17.08 -22.75 21.21
N PRO A 298 -17.42 -21.46 21.22
CA PRO A 298 -18.58 -20.97 20.47
C PRO A 298 -18.56 -21.30 18.98
N LEU A 299 -17.40 -21.19 18.34
CA LEU A 299 -17.26 -21.53 16.92
C LEU A 299 -17.35 -23.05 16.70
N SER A 300 -16.76 -23.86 17.58
CA SER A 300 -16.83 -25.33 17.48
C SER A 300 -18.26 -25.87 17.62
N ARG A 301 -19.11 -25.24 18.44
CA ARG A 301 -20.54 -25.56 18.50
C ARG A 301 -21.23 -25.32 17.17
N LEU A 302 -21.00 -24.18 16.55
CA LEU A 302 -21.55 -23.87 15.22
C LEU A 302 -21.04 -24.86 14.16
N ILE A 303 -19.73 -25.18 14.18
CA ILE A 303 -19.13 -26.18 13.29
C ILE A 303 -19.80 -27.53 13.44
N SER A 304 -20.17 -27.93 14.64
CA SER A 304 -20.79 -29.24 14.90
C SER A 304 -22.12 -29.43 14.17
N GLU A 305 -22.90 -28.35 13.99
CA GLU A 305 -24.18 -28.38 13.25
C GLU A 305 -23.97 -28.65 11.75
N TYR A 306 -22.82 -28.25 11.19
CA TYR A 306 -22.51 -28.40 9.78
C TYR A 306 -21.52 -29.52 9.45
N ARG A 307 -20.94 -30.18 10.45
CA ARG A 307 -19.80 -31.11 10.30
C ARG A 307 -20.02 -32.21 9.29
N GLN A 308 -21.24 -32.71 9.16
CA GLN A 308 -21.61 -33.78 8.24
C GLN A 308 -21.97 -33.29 6.83
N GLN A 309 -21.99 -31.99 6.60
CA GLN A 309 -22.48 -31.40 5.38
C GLN A 309 -21.35 -31.05 4.37
N GLY A 310 -20.21 -31.75 4.46
CA GLY A 310 -19.13 -31.61 3.50
C GLY A 310 -17.74 -31.48 4.12
N ALA A 311 -16.77 -31.16 3.27
CA ALA A 311 -15.37 -31.00 3.67
C ALA A 311 -15.17 -29.84 4.64
N HIS A 312 -14.04 -29.85 5.36
CA HIS A 312 -13.66 -28.81 6.31
C HIS A 312 -14.74 -28.45 7.34
N GLY A 313 -15.47 -29.48 7.83
CA GLY A 313 -16.51 -29.30 8.82
C GLY A 313 -17.75 -28.56 8.30
N GLY A 314 -18.05 -28.67 7.01
CA GLY A 314 -19.23 -28.08 6.40
C GLY A 314 -19.12 -26.56 6.16
N LEU A 315 -17.92 -26.00 6.06
CA LEU A 315 -17.71 -24.55 5.85
C LEU A 315 -18.52 -24.01 4.67
N SER A 316 -18.51 -24.69 3.53
CA SER A 316 -19.24 -24.25 2.34
C SER A 316 -20.76 -24.33 2.51
N ALA A 317 -21.27 -25.33 3.21
CA ALA A 317 -22.70 -25.45 3.51
C ALA A 317 -23.14 -24.32 4.45
N TRP A 318 -22.39 -24.07 5.52
CA TRP A 318 -22.63 -22.92 6.39
C TRP A 318 -22.61 -21.60 5.63
N HIS A 319 -21.60 -21.39 4.79
CA HIS A 319 -21.45 -20.15 4.03
C HIS A 319 -22.62 -19.93 3.05
N LEU A 320 -23.08 -20.98 2.40
CA LEU A 320 -24.25 -20.95 1.53
C LEU A 320 -25.49 -20.53 2.32
N ASP A 321 -25.78 -21.20 3.45
CA ASP A 321 -26.94 -20.86 4.30
C ASP A 321 -26.84 -19.44 4.86
N PHE A 322 -25.65 -19.01 5.26
CA PHE A 322 -25.40 -17.65 5.73
C PHE A 322 -25.61 -16.61 4.62
N SER A 323 -25.01 -16.82 3.45
CA SER A 323 -25.08 -15.85 2.33
C SER A 323 -26.48 -15.78 1.71
N THR A 324 -27.27 -16.87 1.78
CA THR A 324 -28.64 -16.95 1.23
C THR A 324 -29.75 -16.77 2.28
N ASN A 325 -29.40 -16.43 3.53
CA ASN A 325 -30.35 -16.23 4.64
C ASN A 325 -31.21 -17.48 4.96
N ARG A 326 -30.66 -18.69 4.80
CA ARG A 326 -31.38 -19.97 4.99
C ARG A 326 -31.10 -20.64 6.32
N MET A 327 -30.31 -20.03 7.19
CA MET A 327 -29.98 -20.60 8.49
C MET A 327 -31.22 -20.72 9.37
N ASN A 328 -31.39 -21.88 10.01
CA ASN A 328 -32.41 -22.04 11.03
C ASN A 328 -32.11 -21.20 12.29
N SER A 329 -33.12 -20.98 13.13
CA SER A 329 -33.02 -20.14 14.32
C SER A 329 -31.94 -20.60 15.33
N GLY A 330 -31.74 -21.93 15.48
CA GLY A 330 -30.71 -22.49 16.33
C GLY A 330 -29.29 -22.13 15.84
N CYS A 331 -29.02 -22.34 14.56
CA CYS A 331 -27.76 -21.97 13.93
C CYS A 331 -27.51 -20.44 13.96
N GLN A 332 -28.57 -19.63 13.78
CA GLN A 332 -28.47 -18.17 13.91
C GLN A 332 -28.05 -17.73 15.32
N ALA A 333 -28.59 -18.37 16.38
CA ALA A 333 -28.21 -18.11 17.76
C ALA A 333 -26.75 -18.49 18.05
N LEU A 334 -26.29 -19.64 17.54
CA LEU A 334 -24.90 -20.08 17.64
C LEU A 334 -23.95 -19.13 16.90
N LEU A 335 -24.31 -18.72 15.69
CA LEU A 335 -23.55 -17.73 14.90
C LEU A 335 -23.41 -16.40 15.65
N LYS A 336 -24.51 -15.88 16.19
CA LYS A 336 -24.50 -14.63 16.97
C LYS A 336 -23.54 -14.72 18.16
N THR A 337 -23.53 -15.86 18.86
CA THR A 337 -22.64 -16.11 20.00
C THR A 337 -21.17 -16.19 19.55
N ALA A 338 -20.89 -16.90 18.47
CA ALA A 338 -19.54 -17.01 17.91
C ALA A 338 -19.01 -15.65 17.43
N LEU A 339 -19.81 -14.90 16.65
CA LEU A 339 -19.43 -13.55 16.16
C LEU A 339 -19.19 -12.58 17.32
N LYS A 340 -20.01 -12.60 18.37
CA LYS A 340 -19.81 -11.78 19.57
C LYS A 340 -18.45 -12.08 20.21
N SER A 341 -18.14 -13.35 20.43
CA SER A 341 -16.87 -13.77 21.04
C SER A 341 -15.66 -13.42 20.18
N VAL A 342 -15.77 -13.55 18.84
CA VAL A 342 -14.74 -13.14 17.89
C VAL A 342 -14.54 -11.62 17.93
N ALA A 343 -15.62 -10.83 17.86
CA ALA A 343 -15.57 -9.38 17.88
C ALA A 343 -14.92 -8.83 19.17
N GLU A 344 -15.27 -9.40 20.32
CA GLU A 344 -14.63 -9.07 21.60
C GLU A 344 -13.13 -9.40 21.58
N THR A 345 -12.74 -10.54 21.00
CA THR A 345 -11.34 -10.95 20.89
C THR A 345 -10.56 -10.01 19.97
N ILE A 346 -11.15 -9.57 18.85
CA ILE A 346 -10.53 -8.60 17.92
C ILE A 346 -10.28 -7.28 18.65
N ARG A 347 -11.31 -6.73 19.30
CA ARG A 347 -11.25 -5.46 20.00
C ARG A 347 -10.22 -5.47 21.13
N ASP A 348 -10.31 -6.46 22.03
CA ASP A 348 -9.53 -6.54 23.27
C ASP A 348 -8.12 -7.10 23.04
N GLY A 349 -7.86 -7.70 21.88
CA GLY A 349 -6.60 -8.28 21.45
C GLY A 349 -5.85 -7.42 20.42
N PRO A 350 -5.91 -7.79 19.12
CA PRO A 350 -5.03 -7.18 18.13
C PRO A 350 -5.29 -5.69 17.89
N VAL A 351 -6.53 -5.20 18.03
CA VAL A 351 -6.81 -3.77 17.89
C VAL A 351 -6.15 -2.97 19.01
N THR A 352 -6.15 -3.51 20.24
CA THR A 352 -5.55 -2.84 21.40
C THR A 352 -4.02 -2.90 21.39
N PHE A 353 -3.43 -4.02 20.91
CA PHE A 353 -2.01 -4.33 21.13
C PHE A 353 -1.14 -4.32 19.86
N SER A 354 -1.68 -4.08 18.65
CA SER A 354 -0.85 -4.00 17.45
C SER A 354 -0.04 -2.72 17.40
N GLY A 355 1.26 -2.86 17.24
CA GLY A 355 2.21 -1.75 17.17
C GLY A 355 2.63 -1.19 18.52
N GLY A 356 1.97 -1.54 19.65
CA GLY A 356 2.26 -0.95 20.95
C GLY A 356 3.66 -1.21 21.51
N ALA A 357 4.37 -2.22 20.98
CA ALA A 357 5.77 -2.52 21.31
C ALA A 357 6.76 -1.93 20.29
N LEU A 358 6.27 -1.25 19.26
CA LEU A 358 7.08 -0.60 18.23
C LEU A 358 7.22 0.89 18.54
N GLU A 359 8.30 1.51 18.09
CA GLU A 359 8.51 2.97 18.20
C GLU A 359 7.39 3.77 17.54
N THR A 360 6.77 3.22 16.49
CA THR A 360 5.64 3.81 15.78
C THR A 360 4.33 3.87 16.59
N GLY A 361 4.28 3.17 17.74
CA GLY A 361 3.10 3.15 18.58
C GLY A 361 1.94 2.29 18.03
N LYS A 362 0.75 2.49 18.59
CA LYS A 362 -0.46 1.76 18.22
C LYS A 362 -0.91 2.10 16.79
N VAL A 363 -1.26 1.05 16.04
CA VAL A 363 -1.74 1.17 14.65
C VAL A 363 -3.26 1.28 14.58
N PHE A 364 -3.98 0.64 15.50
CA PHE A 364 -5.44 0.54 15.46
C PHE A 364 -6.09 1.13 16.71
N GLU A 365 -7.31 1.65 16.53
CA GLU A 365 -8.20 2.11 17.60
C GLU A 365 -9.60 1.52 17.38
N PHE A 366 -10.37 1.36 18.43
CA PHE A 366 -11.78 0.98 18.34
C PHE A 366 -12.68 2.13 18.78
N ASP A 367 -13.47 2.64 17.86
CA ASP A 367 -14.51 3.64 18.17
C ASP A 367 -15.79 2.92 18.61
N ARG A 368 -16.10 3.03 19.92
CA ARG A 368 -17.29 2.40 20.51
C ARG A 368 -18.60 3.00 20.02
N ARG A 369 -18.59 4.26 19.60
CA ARG A 369 -19.79 4.97 19.14
C ARG A 369 -20.24 4.49 17.77
N THR A 370 -19.30 4.26 16.88
CA THR A 370 -19.58 3.84 15.49
C THR A 370 -19.40 2.34 15.27
N GLY A 371 -18.74 1.62 16.17
CA GLY A 371 -18.41 0.22 16.01
C GLY A 371 -17.30 -0.05 15.00
N LEU A 372 -16.51 0.98 14.67
CA LEU A 372 -15.46 0.91 13.66
C LEU A 372 -14.09 0.60 14.29
N VAL A 373 -13.30 -0.19 13.59
CA VAL A 373 -11.85 -0.33 13.81
C VAL A 373 -11.17 0.72 12.93
N LEU A 374 -10.57 1.71 13.58
CA LEU A 374 -9.91 2.85 12.94
C LEU A 374 -8.42 2.58 12.74
N MET A 375 -7.88 3.08 11.62
CA MET A 375 -6.46 3.04 11.28
C MET A 375 -6.07 4.29 10.50
N PRO A 376 -4.75 4.66 10.43
CA PRO A 376 -4.29 5.72 9.53
C PRO A 376 -4.67 5.45 8.08
N ALA A 377 -5.04 6.50 7.34
CA ALA A 377 -5.43 6.40 5.93
C ALA A 377 -4.31 5.80 5.05
N GLU A 378 -3.05 6.06 5.41
CA GLU A 378 -1.89 5.51 4.72
C GLU A 378 -1.80 3.98 4.87
N ILE A 379 -2.10 3.43 6.03
CA ILE A 379 -2.19 1.96 6.25
C ILE A 379 -3.29 1.37 5.36
N TRP A 380 -4.47 2.00 5.34
CA TRP A 380 -5.56 1.56 4.47
C TRP A 380 -5.19 1.62 2.98
N ARG A 381 -4.49 2.68 2.57
CA ARG A 381 -3.98 2.83 1.21
C ARG A 381 -3.06 1.67 0.82
N GLU A 382 -2.08 1.34 1.67
CA GLU A 382 -1.16 0.22 1.39
C GLU A 382 -1.88 -1.14 1.36
N LEU A 383 -2.84 -1.36 2.27
CA LEU A 383 -3.68 -2.56 2.24
C LEU A 383 -4.50 -2.64 0.93
N SER A 384 -4.97 -1.52 0.41
CA SER A 384 -5.72 -1.47 -0.85
C SER A 384 -4.85 -1.71 -2.09
N LEU A 385 -3.60 -1.24 -2.07
CA LEU A 385 -2.69 -1.33 -3.22
C LEU A 385 -1.87 -2.63 -3.22
N LEU A 386 -1.40 -3.06 -2.05
CA LEU A 386 -0.51 -4.21 -1.87
C LEU A 386 -1.19 -5.40 -1.20
N GLY A 387 -2.52 -5.34 -1.00
CA GLY A 387 -3.25 -6.33 -0.19
C GLY A 387 -3.02 -7.77 -0.62
N HIS A 388 -2.89 -8.05 -1.90
CA HIS A 388 -2.62 -9.41 -2.39
C HIS A 388 -1.27 -9.96 -1.90
N TRP A 389 -0.21 -9.15 -1.96
CA TRP A 389 1.11 -9.51 -1.46
C TRP A 389 1.13 -9.64 0.07
N ILE A 390 0.40 -8.75 0.75
CA ILE A 390 0.25 -8.79 2.21
C ILE A 390 -0.49 -10.07 2.62
N LEU A 391 -1.52 -10.49 1.89
CA LEU A 391 -2.27 -11.72 2.15
C LEU A 391 -1.38 -12.95 2.08
N ASP A 392 -0.58 -13.09 1.03
CA ASP A 392 0.34 -14.22 0.86
C ASP A 392 1.36 -14.26 2.02
N ALA A 393 1.95 -13.11 2.34
CA ALA A 393 2.88 -12.99 3.45
C ALA A 393 2.24 -13.35 4.81
N VAL A 394 1.01 -12.89 5.05
CA VAL A 394 0.28 -13.17 6.30
C VAL A 394 -0.04 -14.65 6.44
N VAL A 395 -0.50 -15.31 5.38
CA VAL A 395 -0.85 -16.74 5.41
C VAL A 395 0.38 -17.59 5.72
N LEU A 396 1.51 -17.33 5.08
CA LEU A 396 2.77 -18.02 5.34
C LEU A 396 3.25 -17.82 6.79
N ARG A 397 3.20 -16.57 7.28
CA ARG A 397 3.58 -16.24 8.67
C ARG A 397 2.63 -16.85 9.69
N TRP A 398 1.34 -16.97 9.36
CA TRP A 398 0.36 -17.62 10.23
C TRP A 398 0.67 -19.11 10.37
N ALA A 399 0.90 -19.81 9.26
CA ALA A 399 1.28 -21.21 9.28
C ALA A 399 2.54 -21.44 10.13
N SER A 400 3.60 -20.65 9.89
CA SER A 400 4.86 -20.73 10.64
C SER A 400 4.69 -20.39 12.13
N LEU A 401 3.87 -19.41 12.48
CA LEU A 401 3.58 -19.08 13.89
C LEU A 401 2.82 -20.19 14.59
N THR A 402 1.85 -20.80 13.91
CA THR A 402 1.07 -21.92 14.45
C THR A 402 1.96 -23.14 14.67
N GLU A 403 2.86 -23.46 13.74
CA GLU A 403 3.85 -24.54 13.92
C GLU A 403 4.70 -24.32 15.17
N ARG A 404 5.17 -23.10 15.43
CA ARG A 404 5.92 -22.76 16.64
C ARG A 404 5.10 -22.98 17.92
N PHE A 405 3.81 -22.62 17.90
CA PHE A 405 2.92 -22.90 19.03
C PHE A 405 2.67 -24.40 19.21
N ALA A 406 2.59 -25.15 18.11
CA ALA A 406 2.25 -26.56 18.06
C ALA A 406 3.45 -27.51 18.13
N PHE A 407 4.63 -27.01 18.47
CA PHE A 407 5.87 -27.81 18.49
C PHE A 407 5.72 -29.15 19.26
N ARG A 408 5.00 -29.14 20.37
CA ARG A 408 4.74 -30.36 21.18
C ARG A 408 3.65 -31.26 20.61
N GLN A 409 2.79 -30.77 19.74
CA GLN A 409 1.68 -31.48 19.11
C GLN A 409 2.06 -32.07 17.75
N GLY A 410 3.26 -31.80 17.25
CA GLY A 410 3.71 -32.30 15.95
C GLY A 410 2.91 -31.76 14.77
N VAL A 411 2.32 -30.57 14.90
CA VAL A 411 1.67 -29.86 13.78
C VAL A 411 2.68 -29.00 13.07
N THR A 412 2.77 -29.15 11.75
CA THR A 412 3.71 -28.43 10.88
C THR A 412 3.02 -27.34 10.08
N SER A 413 3.78 -26.42 9.50
CA SER A 413 3.27 -25.45 8.52
C SER A 413 2.55 -26.14 7.35
N GLY A 414 3.01 -27.33 6.94
CA GLY A 414 2.37 -28.16 5.92
C GLY A 414 0.96 -28.65 6.30
N ASP A 415 0.69 -28.86 7.59
CA ASP A 415 -0.66 -29.19 8.08
C ASP A 415 -1.57 -27.95 8.11
N VAL A 416 -1.02 -26.77 8.37
CA VAL A 416 -1.77 -25.54 8.60
C VAL A 416 -2.07 -24.78 7.32
N LEU A 417 -1.09 -24.67 6.41
CA LEU A 417 -1.20 -23.88 5.19
C LEU A 417 -2.41 -24.28 4.31
N PRO A 418 -2.67 -25.55 4.04
CA PRO A 418 -3.85 -25.96 3.26
C PRO A 418 -5.16 -25.49 3.92
N LEU A 419 -5.24 -25.52 5.26
CA LEU A 419 -6.43 -25.07 6.00
C LEU A 419 -6.64 -23.56 5.92
N LEU A 420 -5.57 -22.78 5.93
CA LEU A 420 -5.63 -21.33 5.75
C LEU A 420 -6.00 -20.91 4.32
N LEU A 421 -5.73 -21.76 3.33
CA LEU A 421 -6.06 -21.51 1.92
C LEU A 421 -7.48 -21.98 1.54
N VAL A 422 -8.19 -22.66 2.44
CA VAL A 422 -9.58 -23.04 2.19
C VAL A 422 -10.43 -21.80 1.97
N LYS A 423 -11.17 -21.81 0.85
CA LYS A 423 -12.18 -20.79 0.58
C LYS A 423 -13.53 -21.25 1.13
N PRO A 424 -14.34 -20.34 1.71
CA PRO A 424 -15.66 -20.68 2.23
C PRO A 424 -16.61 -21.14 1.13
N GLU A 425 -16.43 -20.64 -0.09
CA GLU A 425 -17.25 -21.00 -1.23
C GLU A 425 -16.64 -22.17 -2.01
N ALA A 426 -17.51 -23.13 -2.37
CA ALA A 426 -17.12 -24.19 -3.29
C ALA A 426 -16.89 -23.60 -4.68
N GLU A 427 -15.81 -24.02 -5.33
CA GLU A 427 -15.54 -23.58 -6.70
C GLU A 427 -16.74 -23.89 -7.61
N ARG A 428 -17.21 -22.88 -8.35
CA ARG A 428 -18.33 -22.99 -9.30
C ARG A 428 -19.68 -23.43 -8.70
N ALA A 429 -20.00 -23.01 -7.48
CA ALA A 429 -21.33 -23.23 -6.90
C ALA A 429 -22.39 -22.35 -7.59
N THR A 430 -22.64 -22.60 -8.88
CA THR A 430 -23.53 -21.78 -9.73
C THR A 430 -24.91 -22.40 -9.94
N SER A 431 -25.22 -23.52 -9.30
CA SER A 431 -26.47 -24.30 -9.51
C SER A 431 -27.74 -23.50 -9.19
N ILE A 432 -27.70 -22.69 -8.14
CA ILE A 432 -28.85 -21.87 -7.73
C ILE A 432 -29.14 -20.77 -8.78
N ALA A 433 -28.11 -20.07 -9.24
CA ALA A 433 -28.25 -19.07 -10.30
C ALA A 433 -28.71 -19.71 -11.61
N ARG A 434 -28.18 -20.90 -11.96
CA ARG A 434 -28.62 -21.67 -13.12
C ARG A 434 -30.13 -21.96 -13.07
N GLN A 435 -30.63 -22.47 -11.94
CA GLN A 435 -32.05 -22.74 -11.76
C GLN A 435 -32.93 -21.48 -11.88
N ALA A 436 -32.42 -20.34 -11.38
CA ALA A 436 -33.13 -19.07 -11.53
C ALA A 436 -33.24 -18.63 -13.02
N PHE A 437 -32.17 -18.72 -13.76
CA PHE A 437 -32.13 -18.42 -15.19
C PHE A 437 -33.02 -19.39 -16.00
N GLU A 438 -32.99 -20.68 -15.71
CA GLU A 438 -33.83 -21.70 -16.35
C GLU A 438 -35.35 -21.41 -16.15
N ARG A 439 -35.75 -21.05 -14.92
CA ARG A 439 -37.12 -20.68 -14.60
C ARG A 439 -37.58 -19.40 -15.28
N ALA A 440 -36.68 -18.42 -15.41
CA ALA A 440 -36.97 -17.14 -16.07
C ALA A 440 -37.09 -17.27 -17.58
N GLY A 441 -36.56 -18.35 -18.19
CA GLY A 441 -36.65 -18.59 -19.62
C GLY A 441 -35.87 -17.59 -20.47
N LEU A 442 -34.91 -16.85 -19.90
CA LEU A 442 -34.05 -15.96 -20.68
C LEU A 442 -33.20 -16.79 -21.64
N ASN A 443 -33.28 -16.50 -22.93
CA ASN A 443 -32.60 -17.28 -23.95
C ASN A 443 -31.55 -16.46 -24.72
N ARG A 444 -30.68 -15.80 -24.02
CA ARG A 444 -29.59 -15.01 -24.61
C ARG A 444 -28.32 -15.07 -23.80
N CYS A 445 -27.19 -15.03 -24.50
CA CYS A 445 -25.87 -14.89 -23.89
C CYS A 445 -25.64 -13.44 -23.46
N THR A 446 -25.33 -13.20 -22.20
CA THR A 446 -25.06 -11.85 -21.64
C THR A 446 -23.94 -11.15 -22.41
N TRP A 447 -22.83 -11.83 -22.65
CA TRP A 447 -21.69 -11.22 -23.34
C TRP A 447 -21.91 -11.01 -24.83
N SER A 448 -22.44 -11.99 -25.58
CA SER A 448 -22.59 -11.86 -27.03
C SER A 448 -23.94 -11.29 -27.49
N GLY A 449 -24.95 -11.30 -26.65
CA GLY A 449 -26.34 -10.94 -27.00
C GLY A 449 -27.02 -11.94 -27.90
N LYS A 450 -26.35 -13.03 -28.33
CA LYS A 450 -26.94 -14.04 -29.23
C LYS A 450 -27.83 -15.01 -28.46
N ALA A 451 -28.83 -15.56 -29.16
CA ALA A 451 -29.68 -16.60 -28.61
C ALA A 451 -28.88 -17.84 -28.18
N LEU A 452 -29.37 -18.54 -27.16
CA LEU A 452 -28.79 -19.75 -26.58
C LEU A 452 -29.64 -20.99 -26.95
N PRO A 453 -29.48 -21.55 -28.16
CA PRO A 453 -30.43 -22.56 -28.68
C PRO A 453 -30.30 -23.94 -28.01
N ARG A 454 -29.24 -24.22 -27.26
CA ARG A 454 -28.95 -25.55 -26.69
C ARG A 454 -28.44 -25.52 -25.25
N GLY A 455 -28.88 -24.55 -24.45
CA GLY A 455 -28.45 -24.39 -23.08
C GLY A 455 -27.33 -23.39 -22.90
N PHE A 456 -27.01 -23.14 -21.65
CA PHE A 456 -26.04 -22.12 -21.25
C PHE A 456 -25.13 -22.63 -20.13
N VAL A 457 -24.05 -21.92 -19.87
CA VAL A 457 -23.24 -22.03 -18.66
C VAL A 457 -23.42 -20.76 -17.83
N VAL A 458 -23.20 -20.84 -16.53
CA VAL A 458 -23.11 -19.68 -15.66
C VAL A 458 -21.64 -19.30 -15.53
N ASP A 459 -21.32 -18.09 -15.96
CA ASP A 459 -19.99 -17.52 -15.93
C ASP A 459 -19.84 -16.54 -14.76
N HIS A 460 -18.63 -16.49 -14.20
CA HIS A 460 -18.23 -15.46 -13.27
C HIS A 460 -17.66 -14.27 -14.06
N ALA A 461 -18.29 -13.11 -14.02
CA ALA A 461 -17.77 -11.92 -14.69
C ALA A 461 -16.35 -11.55 -14.20
N ILE A 462 -16.15 -11.51 -12.90
CA ILE A 462 -14.82 -11.54 -12.26
C ILE A 462 -14.51 -13.02 -11.97
N PRO A 463 -13.49 -13.62 -12.59
CA PRO A 463 -13.16 -15.03 -12.44
C PRO A 463 -13.04 -15.48 -10.99
N PHE A 464 -13.57 -16.66 -10.68
CA PHE A 464 -13.50 -17.25 -9.35
C PHE A 464 -12.06 -17.41 -8.84
N SER A 465 -11.10 -17.66 -9.73
CA SER A 465 -9.66 -17.72 -9.41
C SER A 465 -9.14 -16.42 -8.80
N LEU A 466 -9.72 -15.27 -9.16
CA LEU A 466 -9.28 -13.95 -8.69
C LEU A 466 -9.92 -13.56 -7.35
N TRP A 467 -11.24 -13.72 -7.23
CA TRP A 467 -11.97 -13.26 -6.04
C TRP A 467 -12.49 -14.38 -5.15
N GLY A 468 -12.68 -15.60 -5.68
CA GLY A 468 -13.11 -16.77 -4.91
C GLY A 468 -14.53 -16.65 -4.36
N ASN A 469 -15.43 -15.93 -5.05
CA ASN A 469 -16.82 -15.77 -4.63
C ASN A 469 -17.81 -16.17 -5.75
N ASN A 470 -19.01 -16.58 -5.33
CA ASN A 470 -20.15 -16.88 -6.19
C ASN A 470 -21.30 -15.86 -5.97
N ASP A 471 -20.97 -14.63 -5.61
CA ASP A 471 -21.97 -13.59 -5.42
C ASP A 471 -22.87 -13.46 -6.66
N LEU A 472 -24.17 -13.38 -6.46
CA LEU A 472 -25.18 -13.41 -7.53
C LEU A 472 -24.96 -12.29 -8.56
N TRP A 473 -24.49 -11.12 -8.11
CA TRP A 473 -24.15 -10.00 -9.00
C TRP A 473 -22.96 -10.30 -9.92
N ASN A 474 -22.14 -11.33 -9.61
CA ASN A 474 -21.00 -11.75 -10.43
C ASN A 474 -21.34 -12.86 -11.43
N LEU A 475 -22.55 -13.40 -11.39
CA LEU A 475 -22.97 -14.57 -12.18
C LEU A 475 -23.81 -14.16 -13.38
N MET A 476 -23.40 -14.63 -14.57
CA MET A 476 -24.00 -14.28 -15.86
C MET A 476 -24.37 -15.52 -16.66
N GLN A 477 -25.47 -15.45 -17.40
CA GLN A 477 -25.91 -16.50 -18.33
C GLN A 477 -25.14 -16.40 -19.65
N VAL A 478 -24.34 -17.38 -20.02
CA VAL A 478 -23.38 -17.27 -21.14
C VAL A 478 -23.34 -18.53 -22.02
N ASP A 479 -23.09 -18.34 -23.31
CA ASP A 479 -22.76 -19.42 -24.22
C ASP A 479 -21.43 -20.10 -23.84
N ALA A 480 -21.36 -21.43 -23.89
CA ALA A 480 -20.18 -22.18 -23.46
C ALA A 480 -18.91 -21.83 -24.25
N LYS A 481 -19.03 -21.55 -25.58
CA LYS A 481 -17.89 -21.15 -26.42
C LYS A 481 -17.42 -19.73 -26.09
N VAL A 482 -18.35 -18.83 -25.78
CA VAL A 482 -18.06 -17.46 -25.35
C VAL A 482 -17.34 -17.48 -24.01
N ASN A 483 -17.84 -18.28 -23.06
CA ASN A 483 -17.17 -18.49 -21.76
C ASN A 483 -15.75 -19.04 -21.92
N GLY A 484 -15.56 -20.05 -22.79
CA GLY A 484 -14.25 -20.60 -23.06
C GLY A 484 -13.25 -19.58 -23.65
N LYS A 485 -13.72 -18.65 -24.50
CA LYS A 485 -12.87 -17.55 -25.02
C LYS A 485 -12.52 -16.50 -23.96
N LYS A 486 -13.47 -16.19 -23.09
CA LYS A 486 -13.22 -15.28 -21.94
C LYS A 486 -12.22 -15.90 -20.98
N SER A 487 -12.40 -17.20 -20.63
CA SER A 487 -11.52 -17.91 -19.67
C SER A 487 -11.39 -17.14 -18.34
N ASP A 488 -10.15 -16.91 -17.91
CA ASP A 488 -9.79 -16.18 -16.68
C ASP A 488 -9.60 -14.66 -16.88
N LYS A 489 -9.92 -14.15 -18.09
CA LYS A 489 -9.81 -12.72 -18.39
C LYS A 489 -11.00 -11.95 -17.84
N LEU A 490 -10.81 -10.64 -17.67
CA LEU A 490 -11.84 -9.71 -17.22
C LEU A 490 -12.52 -9.01 -18.42
N PRO A 491 -13.85 -8.81 -18.42
CA PRO A 491 -14.51 -8.06 -19.47
C PRO A 491 -13.97 -6.61 -19.53
N SER A 492 -13.75 -6.10 -20.74
CA SER A 492 -13.31 -4.71 -20.93
C SER A 492 -14.39 -3.73 -20.52
N ALA A 493 -13.99 -2.50 -20.15
CA ALA A 493 -14.93 -1.42 -19.80
C ALA A 493 -15.92 -1.13 -20.94
N GLN A 494 -15.47 -1.20 -22.19
CA GLN A 494 -16.32 -1.05 -23.38
C GLN A 494 -17.37 -2.16 -23.44
N LEU A 495 -16.97 -3.42 -23.33
CA LEU A 495 -17.88 -4.56 -23.36
C LEU A 495 -18.92 -4.49 -22.22
N LEU A 496 -18.50 -4.10 -21.03
CA LEU A 496 -19.43 -3.90 -19.91
C LEU A 496 -20.50 -2.85 -20.24
N MET A 497 -20.11 -1.73 -20.85
CA MET A 497 -21.07 -0.69 -21.25
C MET A 497 -22.01 -1.14 -22.37
N GLU A 498 -21.51 -1.84 -23.39
CA GLU A 498 -22.31 -2.40 -24.47
C GLU A 498 -23.31 -3.45 -23.97
N ARG A 499 -22.95 -4.19 -22.93
CA ARG A 499 -23.76 -5.28 -22.36
C ARG A 499 -24.51 -4.90 -21.08
N LYS A 500 -24.50 -3.62 -20.72
CA LYS A 500 -25.15 -3.13 -19.49
C LYS A 500 -26.58 -3.64 -19.34
N SER A 501 -27.43 -3.45 -20.36
CA SER A 501 -28.82 -3.87 -20.29
C SER A 501 -28.96 -5.38 -20.03
N ALA A 502 -28.11 -6.19 -20.69
CA ALA A 502 -28.11 -7.63 -20.54
C ALA A 502 -27.68 -8.06 -19.12
N ILE A 503 -26.67 -7.39 -18.56
CA ILE A 503 -26.23 -7.62 -17.18
C ILE A 503 -27.33 -7.26 -16.18
N LEU A 504 -28.01 -6.13 -16.39
CA LEU A 504 -29.08 -5.68 -15.50
C LEU A 504 -30.30 -6.64 -15.54
N GLU A 505 -30.61 -7.22 -16.70
CA GLU A 505 -31.67 -8.24 -16.81
C GLU A 505 -31.30 -9.54 -16.09
N ASP A 506 -30.02 -10.00 -16.20
CA ASP A 506 -29.56 -11.14 -15.43
C ASP A 506 -29.66 -10.89 -13.91
N TRP A 507 -29.32 -9.68 -13.46
CA TRP A 507 -29.46 -9.30 -12.06
C TRP A 507 -30.92 -9.22 -11.60
N ASP A 508 -31.81 -8.73 -12.43
CA ASP A 508 -33.23 -8.68 -12.12
C ASP A 508 -33.82 -10.09 -11.91
N VAL A 509 -33.45 -11.03 -12.77
CA VAL A 509 -33.82 -12.46 -12.61
C VAL A 509 -33.30 -13.02 -11.29
N LEU A 510 -32.04 -12.83 -11.01
CA LEU A 510 -31.41 -13.37 -9.79
C LEU A 510 -31.98 -12.71 -8.52
N ARG A 511 -32.19 -11.40 -8.56
CA ARG A 511 -32.79 -10.65 -7.47
C ARG A 511 -34.24 -11.03 -7.23
N THR A 512 -35.05 -11.21 -8.30
CA THR A 512 -36.45 -11.67 -8.19
C THR A 512 -36.51 -13.06 -7.57
N ALA A 513 -35.61 -13.96 -7.97
CA ALA A 513 -35.55 -15.31 -7.42
C ALA A 513 -35.05 -15.38 -5.96
N MET A 514 -34.15 -14.47 -5.57
CA MET A 514 -33.44 -14.51 -4.30
C MET A 514 -33.14 -13.09 -3.76
N PRO A 515 -34.19 -12.30 -3.40
CA PRO A 515 -34.01 -10.88 -3.09
C PRO A 515 -33.05 -10.64 -1.91
N ASP A 516 -33.24 -11.33 -0.79
CA ASP A 516 -32.42 -11.15 0.41
C ASP A 516 -30.94 -11.51 0.18
N ALA A 517 -30.69 -12.58 -0.59
CA ALA A 517 -29.35 -13.03 -0.91
C ALA A 517 -28.65 -12.05 -1.85
N PHE A 518 -29.35 -11.64 -2.92
CA PHE A 518 -28.81 -10.69 -3.88
C PHE A 518 -28.47 -9.35 -3.22
N ASP A 519 -29.41 -8.79 -2.45
CA ASP A 519 -29.24 -7.49 -1.79
C ASP A 519 -28.13 -7.52 -0.74
N ARG A 520 -28.00 -8.60 0.02
CA ARG A 520 -26.89 -8.79 0.96
C ARG A 520 -25.54 -8.84 0.25
N GLN A 521 -25.42 -9.65 -0.80
CA GLN A 521 -24.19 -9.80 -1.55
C GLN A 521 -23.82 -8.51 -2.30
N ALA A 522 -24.80 -7.82 -2.89
CA ALA A 522 -24.62 -6.53 -3.53
C ALA A 522 -24.13 -5.45 -2.54
N SER A 523 -24.53 -5.52 -1.26
CA SER A 523 -24.09 -4.58 -0.24
C SER A 523 -22.57 -4.58 -0.05
N HIS A 524 -21.87 -5.65 -0.39
CA HIS A 524 -20.42 -5.72 -0.33
C HIS A 524 -19.76 -4.74 -1.32
N LEU A 525 -20.32 -4.56 -2.50
CA LEU A 525 -19.87 -3.57 -3.48
C LEU A 525 -20.39 -2.16 -3.19
N LEU A 526 -21.60 -2.04 -2.66
CA LEU A 526 -22.25 -0.75 -2.42
C LEU A 526 -21.69 -0.01 -1.21
N GLY A 527 -21.18 -0.74 -0.21
CA GLY A 527 -20.60 -0.20 1.00
C GLY A 527 -21.59 0.08 2.12
N SER A 528 -21.05 0.47 3.29
CA SER A 528 -21.81 0.68 4.53
C SER A 528 -22.84 1.82 4.46
N ALA A 529 -22.63 2.82 3.60
CA ALA A 529 -23.54 3.94 3.44
C ALA A 529 -24.91 3.56 2.82
N MET A 530 -24.99 2.38 2.20
CA MET A 530 -26.19 1.86 1.55
C MET A 530 -26.82 0.67 2.31
N GLN A 531 -26.36 0.34 3.51
CA GLN A 531 -26.93 -0.74 4.30
C GLN A 531 -28.40 -0.43 4.62
N GLY A 532 -29.29 -1.34 4.24
CA GLY A 532 -30.74 -1.21 4.44
C GLY A 532 -31.51 -0.48 3.32
N ALA A 533 -30.83 0.10 2.33
CA ALA A 533 -31.49 0.62 1.13
C ALA A 533 -31.53 -0.45 0.03
N ALA A 534 -32.61 -0.52 -0.73
CA ALA A 534 -32.67 -1.36 -1.93
C ALA A 534 -31.56 -0.94 -2.90
N PRO A 535 -30.74 -1.87 -3.44
CA PRO A 535 -29.66 -1.49 -4.35
C PRO A 535 -30.24 -0.80 -5.59
N VAL A 536 -29.80 0.43 -5.81
CA VAL A 536 -30.09 1.11 -7.07
C VAL A 536 -29.23 0.44 -8.13
N THR A 537 -29.84 -0.27 -9.05
CA THR A 537 -29.21 -1.15 -10.05
C THR A 537 -28.10 -0.42 -10.85
N ASN A 538 -28.30 0.86 -11.16
CA ASN A 538 -27.28 1.67 -11.84
C ASN A 538 -26.07 1.96 -10.97
N VAL A 539 -26.24 2.17 -9.67
CA VAL A 539 -25.12 2.37 -8.73
C VAL A 539 -24.35 1.06 -8.57
N LEU A 540 -25.04 -0.06 -8.43
CA LEU A 540 -24.42 -1.39 -8.38
C LEU A 540 -23.59 -1.66 -9.64
N PHE A 541 -24.12 -1.35 -10.83
CA PHE A 541 -23.40 -1.51 -12.08
C PHE A 541 -22.11 -0.65 -12.14
N SER A 542 -22.19 0.59 -11.67
CA SER A 542 -21.01 1.46 -11.58
C SER A 542 -19.94 0.87 -10.66
N ARG A 543 -20.32 0.31 -9.50
CA ARG A 543 -19.43 -0.34 -8.56
C ARG A 543 -18.85 -1.66 -9.09
N PHE A 544 -19.68 -2.43 -9.79
CA PHE A 544 -19.24 -3.63 -10.48
C PHE A 544 -18.17 -3.31 -11.54
N LYS A 545 -18.39 -2.29 -12.37
CA LYS A 545 -17.42 -1.84 -13.35
C LYS A 545 -16.10 -1.38 -12.70
N GLU A 546 -16.19 -0.63 -11.58
CA GLU A 546 -15.03 -0.23 -10.78
C GLU A 546 -14.25 -1.46 -10.28
N ALA A 547 -14.94 -2.45 -9.71
CA ALA A 547 -14.33 -3.68 -9.21
C ALA A 547 -13.61 -4.47 -10.31
N VAL A 548 -14.21 -4.61 -11.49
CA VAL A 548 -13.60 -5.28 -12.65
C VAL A 548 -12.33 -4.55 -13.07
N GLU A 549 -12.39 -3.22 -13.24
CA GLU A 549 -11.29 -2.43 -13.74
C GLU A 549 -10.12 -2.36 -12.75
N VAL A 550 -10.41 -2.13 -11.45
CA VAL A 550 -9.40 -2.13 -10.39
C VAL A 550 -8.71 -3.48 -10.28
N THR A 551 -9.48 -4.59 -10.38
CA THR A 551 -8.90 -5.93 -10.35
C THR A 551 -7.97 -6.15 -11.55
N ALA A 552 -8.35 -5.72 -12.75
CA ALA A 552 -7.51 -5.82 -13.94
C ALA A 552 -6.18 -5.08 -13.78
N LEU A 553 -6.23 -3.86 -13.26
CA LEU A 553 -5.05 -3.02 -13.04
C LEU A 553 -4.13 -3.59 -11.95
N GLN A 554 -4.69 -3.95 -10.80
CA GLN A 554 -3.90 -4.40 -9.64
C GLN A 554 -3.31 -5.81 -9.82
N ARG A 555 -4.00 -6.68 -10.57
CA ARG A 555 -3.58 -8.07 -10.78
C ARG A 555 -2.89 -8.29 -12.13
N GLY A 556 -2.79 -7.27 -12.97
CA GLY A 556 -2.22 -7.40 -14.31
C GLY A 556 -3.01 -8.36 -15.21
N VAL A 557 -4.33 -8.51 -14.98
CA VAL A 557 -5.16 -9.47 -15.73
C VAL A 557 -5.57 -8.89 -17.08
N ALA A 558 -5.46 -9.71 -18.13
CA ALA A 558 -5.85 -9.30 -19.47
C ALA A 558 -7.34 -8.98 -19.55
N ARG A 559 -7.66 -7.92 -20.27
CA ARG A 559 -9.06 -7.57 -20.58
C ARG A 559 -9.52 -8.34 -21.81
N TRP A 560 -10.77 -8.78 -21.76
CA TRP A 560 -11.40 -9.51 -22.83
C TRP A 560 -12.44 -8.65 -23.55
N THR A 561 -12.41 -8.71 -24.87
CA THR A 561 -13.40 -8.17 -25.78
C THR A 561 -13.98 -9.30 -26.63
N LEU A 562 -15.19 -9.14 -27.20
CA LEU A 562 -15.82 -10.14 -28.05
C LEU A 562 -15.11 -10.27 -29.39
#